data_2c8fbb17b1e385190548361cf33c9f42
#
_entry.id   2c8fbb17b1e385190548361cf33c9f42
#
_cell.length_a   1.000
_cell.length_b   1.000
_cell.length_c   1.000
_cell.angle_alpha   90.00
_cell.angle_beta   90.00
_cell.angle_gamma   90.00
#
_symmetry.space_group_name_H-M   'P 1'
#
loop_
_entity.id
_entity.type
_entity.pdbx_description
1 polymer ?
#
loop_
_entity_poly.entity_id
_entity_poly.type
_entity_poly.pdbx_seq_one_letter_code
_entity_poly.pdbx_strand_id
1 'polypeptide(L)'
;MSRQRAEDPRLIRLTKIALALPEATRWYNGQHAAFRIRKKTFAYFLNNHHGDGIIAVTCKVLPGDNTALTAAQPARFYVPPYVGPKGWVALRLDVGKIDWDEVSELLLCSYQLIAPKRLAGFVTPGGS
;
A
#
# COMPACT_ATOMS: atom_id res chain seq x y z
N MET A 1 26.06 18.90 12.37
CA MET A 1 25.86 18.08 11.19
C MET A 1 24.54 17.34 11.27
N SER A 2 23.68 17.58 10.34
CA SER A 2 22.43 16.86 10.34
C SER A 2 22.68 15.43 9.88
N ARG A 3 22.14 14.50 10.62
CA ARG A 3 22.25 13.11 10.29
C ARG A 3 20.93 12.64 9.73
N GLN A 4 20.94 12.22 8.49
CA GLN A 4 19.73 11.65 7.92
C GLN A 4 19.48 10.30 8.56
N ARG A 5 18.28 10.09 9.03
CA ARG A 5 17.88 8.78 9.48
C ARG A 5 17.82 7.85 8.29
N ALA A 6 18.29 6.64 8.51
CA ALA A 6 18.07 5.59 7.53
C ALA A 6 16.56 5.40 7.34
N GLU A 7 16.14 5.27 6.11
CA GLU A 7 14.74 5.03 5.81
C GLU A 7 14.34 3.64 6.35
N ASP A 8 13.10 3.52 6.81
CA ASP A 8 12.60 2.24 7.31
C ASP A 8 12.76 1.17 6.24
N PRO A 9 13.37 0.02 6.56
CA PRO A 9 13.57 -1.04 5.55
C PRO A 9 12.27 -1.53 4.91
N ARG A 10 11.17 -1.46 5.64
CA ARG A 10 9.85 -1.82 5.09
C ARG A 10 9.42 -0.85 4.02
N LEU A 11 9.68 0.44 4.23
CA LEU A 11 9.38 1.45 3.23
C LEU A 11 10.28 1.31 2.01
N ILE A 12 11.55 0.98 2.21
CA ILE A 12 12.48 0.75 1.10
C ILE A 12 11.96 -0.39 0.22
N ARG A 13 11.58 -1.50 0.84
CA ARG A 13 11.08 -2.67 0.11
C ARG A 13 9.78 -2.35 -0.61
N LEU A 14 8.85 -1.69 0.09
CA LEU A 14 7.57 -1.28 -0.48
C LEU A 14 7.77 -0.36 -1.68
N THR A 15 8.71 0.58 -1.58
CA THR A 15 9.02 1.50 -2.66
C THR A 15 9.50 0.75 -3.91
N LYS A 16 10.36 -0.24 -3.75
CA LYS A 16 10.81 -1.04 -4.89
C LYS A 16 9.65 -1.73 -5.60
N ILE A 17 8.74 -2.28 -4.82
CA ILE A 17 7.57 -2.96 -5.37
C ILE A 17 6.68 -1.98 -6.13
N ALA A 18 6.37 -0.84 -5.50
CA ALA A 18 5.46 0.14 -6.09
C ALA A 18 6.04 0.79 -7.35
N LEU A 19 7.32 1.15 -7.32
CA LEU A 19 7.95 1.86 -8.44
C LEU A 19 8.30 0.93 -9.60
N ALA A 20 8.17 -0.38 -9.42
CA ALA A 20 8.27 -1.32 -10.53
C ALA A 20 7.03 -1.28 -11.43
N LEU A 21 5.94 -0.69 -10.97
CA LEU A 21 4.73 -0.55 -11.76
C LEU A 21 4.83 0.63 -12.74
N PRO A 22 4.24 0.53 -13.94
CA PRO A 22 4.42 1.56 -14.98
C PRO A 22 4.02 2.96 -14.51
N GLU A 23 4.90 3.93 -14.71
CA GLU A 23 4.71 5.35 -14.40
C GLU A 23 4.43 5.66 -12.93
N ALA A 24 4.65 4.69 -12.03
CA ALA A 24 4.43 4.92 -10.61
C ALA A 24 5.47 5.88 -10.04
N THR A 25 5.04 6.77 -9.16
CA THR A 25 5.89 7.73 -8.49
C THR A 25 5.66 7.68 -6.99
N ARG A 26 6.63 8.20 -6.25
CA ARG A 26 6.56 8.25 -4.79
C ARG A 26 6.57 9.70 -4.32
N TRP A 27 5.64 10.01 -3.42
CA TRP A 27 5.52 11.32 -2.79
C TRP A 27 5.73 11.17 -1.29
N TYR A 28 6.27 12.22 -0.66
CA TYR A 28 6.54 12.23 0.77
C TYR A 28 5.54 13.11 1.49
N ASN A 29 5.25 12.73 2.74
CA ASN A 29 4.51 13.57 3.67
C ASN A 29 4.99 13.20 5.08
N GLY A 30 6.08 13.85 5.52
CA GLY A 30 6.70 13.52 6.79
C GLY A 30 7.27 12.11 6.80
N GLN A 31 6.82 11.28 7.73
CA GLN A 31 7.22 9.87 7.81
C GLN A 31 6.37 8.96 6.92
N HIS A 32 5.40 9.54 6.24
CA HIS A 32 4.50 8.79 5.38
C HIS A 32 4.95 8.91 3.94
N ALA A 33 4.51 7.98 3.11
CA ALA A 33 4.74 8.05 1.68
C ALA A 33 3.46 7.71 0.94
N ALA A 34 3.27 8.33 -0.21
CA ALA A 34 2.17 8.01 -1.11
C ALA A 34 2.76 7.53 -2.43
N PHE A 35 2.20 6.45 -2.95
CA PHE A 35 2.59 5.93 -4.26
C PHE A 35 1.49 6.26 -5.25
N ARG A 36 1.84 6.94 -6.32
CA ARG A 36 0.86 7.53 -7.23
C ARG A 36 1.08 7.05 -8.64
N ILE A 37 -0.03 6.99 -9.36
CA ILE A 37 -0.04 6.82 -10.80
C ILE A 37 -0.79 8.02 -11.38
N ARG A 38 -0.05 8.86 -12.11
CA ARG A 38 -0.58 10.12 -12.57
C ARG A 38 -1.02 10.97 -11.39
N LYS A 39 -2.26 11.40 -11.33
CA LYS A 39 -2.79 12.25 -10.27
C LYS A 39 -3.50 11.47 -9.16
N LYS A 40 -3.44 10.14 -9.21
CA LYS A 40 -4.17 9.29 -8.26
C LYS A 40 -3.21 8.51 -7.40
N THR A 41 -3.53 8.38 -6.12
CA THR A 41 -2.75 7.56 -5.19
C THR A 41 -3.31 6.15 -5.18
N PHE A 42 -2.42 5.15 -5.32
CA PHE A 42 -2.84 3.75 -5.25
C PHE A 42 -2.33 3.04 -4.00
N ALA A 43 -1.44 3.64 -3.22
CA ALA A 43 -0.99 3.07 -1.96
C ALA A 43 -0.41 4.15 -1.06
N TYR A 44 -0.50 3.93 0.26
CA TYR A 44 0.17 4.77 1.26
C TYR A 44 1.00 3.90 2.17
N PHE A 45 2.15 4.41 2.59
CA PHE A 45 2.88 3.90 3.73
C PHE A 45 2.60 4.80 4.91
N LEU A 46 2.07 4.24 5.98
CA LEU A 46 1.71 4.98 7.20
C LEU A 46 2.60 4.54 8.35
N ASN A 47 3.15 5.50 9.07
CA ASN A 47 4.00 5.25 10.21
C ASN A 47 3.52 6.13 11.36
N ASN A 48 2.86 5.52 12.33
CA ASN A 48 2.32 6.23 13.49
C ASN A 48 1.35 7.35 13.07
N HIS A 49 0.51 7.05 12.09
CA HIS A 49 -0.47 8.01 11.58
C HIS A 49 -1.49 8.31 12.68
N HIS A 50 -1.71 9.59 12.96
CA HIS A 50 -2.59 10.04 14.05
C HIS A 50 -2.17 9.51 15.44
N GLY A 51 -0.90 9.15 15.63
CA GLY A 51 -0.42 8.70 16.93
C GLY A 51 -0.86 7.30 17.30
N ASP A 52 -1.24 6.47 16.31
CA ASP A 52 -1.73 5.12 16.59
C ASP A 52 -0.62 4.09 16.82
N GLY A 53 0.64 4.45 16.56
CA GLY A 53 1.78 3.55 16.74
C GLY A 53 1.86 2.41 15.73
N ILE A 54 1.06 2.46 14.66
CA ILE A 54 0.99 1.38 13.67
C ILE A 54 1.81 1.74 12.44
N ILE A 55 2.49 0.74 11.89
CA ILE A 55 3.14 0.86 10.58
C ILE A 55 2.38 -0.05 9.63
N ALA A 56 1.88 0.53 8.54
CA ALA A 56 0.99 -0.18 7.63
C ALA A 56 1.13 0.31 6.20
N VAL A 57 0.75 -0.54 5.26
CA VAL A 57 0.51 -0.14 3.88
C VAL A 57 -1.00 -0.17 3.66
N THR A 58 -1.53 0.88 3.02
CA THR A 58 -2.94 0.93 2.67
C THR A 58 -3.09 0.96 1.16
N CYS A 59 -4.09 0.28 0.66
CA CYS A 59 -4.33 0.18 -0.78
C CYS A 59 -5.80 -0.18 -1.03
N LYS A 60 -6.23 0.00 -2.28
CA LYS A 60 -7.59 -0.32 -2.68
C LYS A 60 -7.68 -1.78 -3.11
N VAL A 61 -8.75 -2.44 -2.70
CA VAL A 61 -9.04 -3.82 -3.09
C VAL A 61 -10.42 -3.90 -3.72
N LEU A 62 -10.78 -5.07 -4.20
CA LEU A 62 -12.09 -5.29 -4.81
C LEU A 62 -13.21 -5.06 -3.78
N PRO A 63 -14.40 -4.64 -4.23
CA PRO A 63 -15.50 -4.36 -3.31
C PRO A 63 -15.76 -5.54 -2.36
N GLY A 64 -15.84 -5.23 -1.07
CA GLY A 64 -16.09 -6.23 -0.03
C GLY A 64 -14.83 -6.94 0.49
N ASP A 65 -13.72 -6.90 -0.25
CA ASP A 65 -12.51 -7.60 0.17
C ASP A 65 -11.88 -6.96 1.41
N ASN A 66 -12.01 -5.64 1.56
CA ASN A 66 -11.44 -4.97 2.73
C ASN A 66 -12.06 -5.46 4.04
N THR A 67 -13.37 -5.63 4.07
CA THR A 67 -14.04 -6.15 5.27
C THR A 67 -13.81 -7.65 5.43
N ALA A 68 -13.74 -8.39 4.32
CA ALA A 68 -13.47 -9.83 4.37
C ALA A 68 -12.08 -10.13 4.90
N LEU A 69 -11.07 -9.41 4.43
CA LEU A 69 -9.70 -9.59 4.93
C LEU A 69 -9.59 -9.22 6.41
N THR A 70 -10.22 -8.14 6.81
CA THR A 70 -10.20 -7.70 8.21
C THR A 70 -10.91 -8.71 9.11
N ALA A 71 -12.03 -9.26 8.66
CA ALA A 71 -12.76 -10.28 9.44
C ALA A 71 -11.96 -11.58 9.56
N ALA A 72 -11.28 -11.97 8.47
CA ALA A 72 -10.49 -13.21 8.45
C ALA A 72 -9.19 -13.10 9.26
N GLN A 73 -8.55 -11.94 9.24
CA GLN A 73 -7.24 -11.73 9.86
C GLN A 73 -7.16 -10.38 10.58
N PRO A 74 -7.93 -10.22 11.67
CA PRO A 74 -8.02 -8.91 12.35
C PRO A 74 -6.72 -8.45 13.00
N ALA A 75 -5.76 -9.36 13.23
CA ALA A 75 -4.45 -8.98 13.77
C ALA A 75 -3.56 -8.32 12.72
N ARG A 76 -3.83 -8.56 11.42
CA ARG A 76 -2.98 -8.09 10.33
C ARG A 76 -3.62 -7.01 9.49
N PHE A 77 -4.92 -7.04 9.34
CA PHE A 77 -5.65 -6.10 8.47
C PHE A 77 -6.62 -5.25 9.28
N TYR A 78 -6.85 -4.02 8.82
CA TYR A 78 -7.92 -3.20 9.35
C TYR A 78 -8.47 -2.30 8.24
N VAL A 79 -9.68 -1.79 8.47
CA VAL A 79 -10.31 -0.87 7.51
C VAL A 79 -9.92 0.55 7.92
N PRO A 80 -9.14 1.25 7.09
CA PRO A 80 -8.68 2.59 7.47
C PRO A 80 -9.83 3.58 7.47
N PRO A 81 -9.79 4.61 8.34
CA PRO A 81 -10.79 5.66 8.34
C PRO A 81 -10.75 6.45 7.03
N TYR A 82 -11.86 7.07 6.68
CA TYR A 82 -12.05 7.95 5.51
C TYR A 82 -11.99 7.21 4.17
N VAL A 83 -11.00 6.37 3.92
CA VAL A 83 -10.87 5.66 2.65
C VAL A 83 -11.46 4.24 2.70
N GLY A 84 -11.75 3.74 3.90
CA GLY A 84 -12.40 2.44 4.04
C GLY A 84 -13.66 2.30 3.21
N PRO A 85 -14.60 3.27 3.27
CA PRO A 85 -15.82 3.20 2.46
C PRO A 85 -15.58 3.19 0.95
N LYS A 86 -14.39 3.61 0.52
CA LYS A 86 -13.99 3.60 -0.89
C LYS A 86 -13.35 2.29 -1.30
N GLY A 87 -13.34 1.29 -0.41
CA GLY A 87 -12.79 -0.02 -0.71
C GLY A 87 -11.32 -0.21 -0.36
N TRP A 88 -10.77 0.62 0.52
CA TRP A 88 -9.38 0.51 0.94
C TRP A 88 -9.24 -0.40 2.16
N VAL A 89 -8.07 -1.03 2.27
CA VAL A 89 -7.70 -1.86 3.40
C VAL A 89 -6.28 -1.50 3.83
N ALA A 90 -5.99 -1.69 5.11
CA ALA A 90 -4.65 -1.50 5.65
C ALA A 90 -4.08 -2.84 6.09
N LEU A 91 -2.85 -3.12 5.67
CA LEU A 91 -2.10 -4.30 6.10
C LEU A 91 -0.98 -3.84 7.02
N ARG A 92 -0.96 -4.35 8.24
CA ARG A 92 0.08 -4.00 9.21
C ARG A 92 1.41 -4.62 8.80
N LEU A 93 2.45 -3.78 8.83
CA LEU A 93 3.82 -4.20 8.55
C LEU A 93 4.65 -4.34 9.83
N ASP A 94 4.02 -4.15 10.96
CA ASP A 94 4.67 -4.20 12.28
C ASP A 94 4.22 -5.39 13.12
N VAL A 95 3.52 -6.34 12.51
CA VAL A 95 3.01 -7.53 13.20
C VAL A 95 3.50 -8.77 12.48
N GLY A 96 4.24 -9.61 13.20
CA GLY A 96 4.72 -10.88 12.65
C GLY A 96 5.65 -10.72 11.46
N LYS A 97 5.79 -11.80 10.70
CA LYS A 97 6.63 -11.81 9.51
C LYS A 97 5.84 -11.29 8.32
N ILE A 98 6.43 -10.37 7.58
CA ILE A 98 5.78 -9.80 6.39
C ILE A 98 5.91 -10.77 5.23
N ASP A 99 4.79 -11.06 4.58
CA ASP A 99 4.78 -11.79 3.31
C ASP A 99 4.83 -10.76 2.17
N TRP A 100 6.00 -10.57 1.62
CA TRP A 100 6.20 -9.56 0.58
C TRP A 100 5.55 -9.91 -0.75
N ASP A 101 5.29 -11.19 -1.00
CA ASP A 101 4.52 -11.59 -2.18
C ASP A 101 3.07 -11.15 -2.05
N GLU A 102 2.52 -11.27 -0.86
CA GLU A 102 1.17 -10.76 -0.56
C GLU A 102 1.11 -9.25 -0.74
N VAL A 103 2.12 -8.54 -0.25
CA VAL A 103 2.19 -7.08 -0.42
C VAL A 103 2.24 -6.71 -1.90
N SER A 104 3.05 -7.42 -2.68
CA SER A 104 3.15 -7.18 -4.13
C SER A 104 1.81 -7.39 -4.81
N GLU A 105 1.09 -8.43 -4.46
CA GLU A 105 -0.23 -8.70 -5.04
C GLU A 105 -1.25 -7.63 -4.68
N LEU A 106 -1.22 -7.16 -3.43
CA LEU A 106 -2.11 -6.10 -3.00
C LEU A 106 -1.85 -4.79 -3.74
N LEU A 107 -0.58 -4.43 -3.91
CA LEU A 107 -0.23 -3.20 -4.64
C LEU A 107 -0.60 -3.32 -6.11
N LEU A 108 -0.38 -4.47 -6.72
CA LEU A 108 -0.75 -4.71 -8.10
C LEU A 108 -2.27 -4.58 -8.29
N CYS A 109 -3.03 -5.18 -7.40
CA CYS A 109 -4.49 -5.08 -7.44
C CYS A 109 -4.95 -3.63 -7.36
N SER A 110 -4.41 -2.89 -6.40
CA SER A 110 -4.76 -1.48 -6.23
C SER A 110 -4.39 -0.66 -7.47
N TYR A 111 -3.20 -0.89 -8.01
CA TYR A 111 -2.75 -0.21 -9.22
C TYR A 111 -3.73 -0.49 -10.37
N GLN A 112 -4.11 -1.75 -10.56
CA GLN A 112 -5.04 -2.11 -11.64
C GLN A 112 -6.42 -1.49 -11.48
N LEU A 113 -6.87 -1.29 -10.25
CA LEU A 113 -8.16 -0.66 -9.98
C LEU A 113 -8.15 0.84 -10.21
N ILE A 114 -7.00 1.48 -10.06
CA ILE A 114 -6.88 2.94 -10.03
C ILE A 114 -6.25 3.51 -11.29
N ALA A 115 -5.27 2.81 -11.88
CA ALA A 115 -4.55 3.30 -13.05
C ALA A 115 -5.44 3.38 -14.28
N PRO A 116 -5.09 4.25 -15.25
CA PRO A 116 -5.78 4.24 -16.55
C PRO A 116 -5.74 2.85 -17.17
N LYS A 117 -6.80 2.45 -17.85
CA LYS A 117 -6.91 1.11 -18.41
C LYS A 117 -5.71 0.74 -19.29
N ARG A 118 -5.17 1.70 -20.03
CA ARG A 118 -4.01 1.45 -20.88
C ARG A 118 -2.80 0.97 -20.07
N LEU A 119 -2.55 1.59 -18.92
CA LEU A 119 -1.44 1.21 -18.06
C LEU A 119 -1.75 -0.06 -17.28
N ALA A 120 -2.97 -0.19 -16.79
CA ALA A 120 -3.37 -1.38 -16.04
C ALA A 120 -3.25 -2.65 -16.89
N GLY A 121 -3.41 -2.54 -18.19
CA GLY A 121 -3.29 -3.67 -19.10
C GLY A 121 -1.88 -4.20 -19.30
N PHE A 122 -0.85 -3.42 -18.92
CA PHE A 122 0.54 -3.87 -18.99
C PHE A 122 0.96 -4.78 -17.86
N VAL A 123 0.17 -4.87 -16.80
CA VAL A 123 0.48 -5.70 -15.64
C VAL A 123 -0.68 -6.64 -15.40
N THR A 124 -0.38 -7.93 -15.25
CA THR A 124 -1.40 -8.94 -15.01
C THR A 124 -1.05 -9.75 -13.77
N PRO A 125 -2.03 -10.05 -12.93
CA PRO A 125 -1.80 -10.92 -11.78
C PRO A 125 -1.29 -12.27 -12.24
N GLY A 126 -0.39 -12.86 -11.46
CA GLY A 126 0.14 -14.17 -11.78
C GLY A 126 1.26 -14.18 -12.79
N GLY A 127 1.73 -13.03 -13.23
CA GLY A 127 2.92 -12.92 -14.07
C GLY A 127 2.78 -13.52 -15.46
N SER A 128 1.59 -13.62 -15.92
CA SER A 128 1.36 -14.17 -17.28
C SER A 128 1.37 -13.07 -18.32
#